data_c08d26d7c1ef340840da360a207ccb4e
#
_entry.id   c08d26d7c1ef340840da360a207ccb4e
#
_cell.length_a   1.000
_cell.length_b   1.000
_cell.length_c   1.000
_cell.angle_alpha   90.00
_cell.angle_beta   90.00
_cell.angle_gamma   90.00
#
_symmetry.space_group_name_H-M   'P 1'
#
loop_
_entity.id
_entity.type
_entity.pdbx_description
1 polymer ?
#
loop_
_entity_poly.entity_id
_entity_poly.type
_entity_poly.pdbx_seq_one_letter_code
_entity_poly.pdbx_strand_id
1 'polypeptide(L)'
;GDLSQRSKMLVHADWPTYGSELVDRDADREMNWVIALIEEIRSVRMQMHVPAGAKILMLVTAMDKQSSQTWDRNEVLIKKLARIDHLEKTPSFPKGCATLTVPGASFGLPLADIIDICEERARLQKSLDKLGKELGGLRGRLKNPKFIVSAPEDVVNETRSNLALREEEEAQMRAALGRLEELV
;
A
#
# COMPACT_ATOMS: atom_id res chain seq x y z
N GLY A 1 21.97 10.57 -32.43
CA GLY A 1 21.70 11.93 -32.90
C GLY A 1 23.00 12.71 -32.94
N ASP A 2 23.21 13.45 -33.99
CA ASP A 2 24.42 14.22 -34.24
C ASP A 2 24.59 15.30 -33.18
N LEU A 3 25.63 15.19 -32.37
CA LEU A 3 25.97 16.15 -31.31
C LEU A 3 26.58 17.46 -31.87
N SER A 4 26.89 17.50 -33.16
CA SER A 4 27.54 18.63 -33.84
C SER A 4 26.61 19.84 -34.05
N GLN A 5 25.29 19.70 -33.90
CA GLN A 5 24.31 20.77 -34.11
C GLN A 5 23.81 21.44 -32.80
N ARG A 6 24.38 21.12 -31.66
CA ARG A 6 23.95 21.76 -30.39
C ARG A 6 24.65 23.13 -30.25
N SER A 7 23.86 24.17 -30.33
CA SER A 7 24.33 25.56 -30.17
C SER A 7 24.56 25.97 -28.72
N LYS A 8 24.02 25.21 -27.75
CA LYS A 8 24.13 25.48 -26.31
C LYS A 8 24.57 24.22 -25.56
N MET A 9 25.34 24.37 -24.50
CA MET A 9 25.59 23.30 -23.54
C MET A 9 24.27 22.90 -22.87
N LEU A 10 24.13 21.63 -22.44
CA LEU A 10 22.91 21.10 -21.84
C LEU A 10 22.46 21.90 -20.60
N VAL A 11 23.45 22.40 -19.82
CA VAL A 11 23.21 23.22 -18.61
C VAL A 11 22.61 24.60 -18.94
N HIS A 12 22.75 25.07 -20.15
CA HIS A 12 22.22 26.35 -20.65
C HIS A 12 21.07 26.15 -21.66
N ALA A 13 20.70 24.91 -21.93
CA ALA A 13 19.58 24.63 -22.81
C ALA A 13 18.25 24.88 -22.08
N ASP A 14 17.30 25.42 -22.81
CA ASP A 14 15.96 25.57 -22.28
C ASP A 14 15.35 24.19 -22.02
N TRP A 15 14.56 24.07 -20.93
CA TRP A 15 13.85 22.83 -20.65
C TRP A 15 12.84 22.55 -21.78
N PRO A 16 12.80 21.34 -22.34
CA PRO A 16 11.87 21.04 -23.43
C PRO A 16 10.42 21.13 -22.91
N THR A 17 9.63 21.91 -23.61
CA THR A 17 8.18 21.98 -23.36
C THR A 17 7.46 21.26 -24.49
N TYR A 18 6.57 20.35 -24.08
CA TYR A 18 5.78 19.56 -25.02
C TYR A 18 4.31 19.96 -24.88
N GLY A 19 3.56 19.88 -25.99
CA GLY A 19 2.15 20.16 -26.00
C GLY A 19 1.32 18.96 -25.52
N SER A 20 0.00 19.21 -25.42
CA SER A 20 -0.97 18.19 -24.99
C SER A 20 -1.12 17.02 -25.96
N GLU A 21 -0.59 17.15 -27.18
CA GLU A 21 -0.57 16.10 -28.19
C GLU A 21 0.24 14.86 -27.80
N LEU A 22 1.15 14.99 -26.81
CA LEU A 22 1.92 13.87 -26.28
C LEU A 22 1.24 13.17 -25.08
N VAL A 23 0.09 13.66 -24.64
CA VAL A 23 -0.68 13.04 -23.55
C VAL A 23 -1.58 11.95 -24.11
N ASP A 24 -1.26 10.69 -23.83
CA ASP A 24 -2.10 9.54 -24.10
C ASP A 24 -2.91 9.18 -22.84
N ARG A 25 -4.19 9.56 -22.83
CA ARG A 25 -5.08 9.33 -21.68
C ARG A 25 -5.40 7.84 -21.47
N ASP A 26 -5.31 7.02 -22.49
CA ASP A 26 -5.56 5.58 -22.37
C ASP A 26 -4.35 4.90 -21.76
N ALA A 27 -3.14 5.29 -22.18
CA ALA A 27 -1.91 4.85 -21.54
C ALA A 27 -1.81 5.30 -20.07
N ASP A 28 -2.22 6.55 -19.77
CA ASP A 28 -2.28 7.04 -18.39
C ASP A 28 -3.21 6.20 -17.52
N ARG A 29 -4.42 5.88 -17.99
CA ARG A 29 -5.36 5.04 -17.27
C ARG A 29 -4.83 3.63 -17.07
N GLU A 30 -4.23 3.04 -18.10
CA GLU A 30 -3.63 1.71 -18.04
C GLU A 30 -2.51 1.67 -17.00
N MET A 31 -1.59 2.64 -17.04
CA MET A 31 -0.47 2.69 -16.10
C MET A 31 -0.91 3.00 -14.67
N ASN A 32 -1.89 3.87 -14.47
CA ASN A 32 -2.44 4.15 -13.15
C ASN A 32 -3.11 2.91 -12.54
N TRP A 33 -3.79 2.10 -13.34
CA TRP A 33 -4.33 0.83 -12.88
C TRP A 33 -3.23 -0.15 -12.46
N VAL A 34 -2.15 -0.26 -13.27
CA VAL A 34 -0.98 -1.11 -12.94
C VAL A 34 -0.31 -0.64 -11.65
N ILE A 35 -0.13 0.66 -11.48
CA ILE A 35 0.46 1.25 -10.28
C ILE A 35 -0.40 0.92 -9.06
N ALA A 36 -1.72 1.19 -9.13
CA ALA A 36 -2.65 0.91 -8.05
C ALA A 36 -2.61 -0.58 -7.64
N LEU A 37 -2.62 -1.50 -8.60
CA LEU A 37 -2.54 -2.93 -8.31
C LEU A 37 -1.22 -3.30 -7.61
N ILE A 38 -0.10 -2.79 -8.10
CA ILE A 38 1.22 -3.07 -7.49
C ILE A 38 1.30 -2.50 -6.06
N GLU A 39 0.77 -1.29 -5.84
CA GLU A 39 0.75 -0.63 -4.53
C GLU A 39 -0.12 -1.42 -3.54
N GLU A 40 -1.31 -1.85 -3.94
CA GLU A 40 -2.19 -2.68 -3.11
C GLU A 40 -1.53 -4.01 -2.74
N ILE A 41 -0.92 -4.72 -3.70
CA ILE A 41 -0.20 -5.96 -3.42
C ILE A 41 0.96 -5.71 -2.44
N ARG A 42 1.73 -4.66 -2.64
CA ARG A 42 2.85 -4.31 -1.75
C ARG A 42 2.37 -3.92 -0.36
N SER A 43 1.26 -3.18 -0.27
CA SER A 43 0.63 -2.82 1.01
C SER A 43 0.23 -4.06 1.80
N VAL A 44 -0.47 -5.00 1.17
CA VAL A 44 -0.85 -6.28 1.79
C VAL A 44 0.40 -7.06 2.22
N ARG A 45 1.41 -7.19 1.36
CA ARG A 45 2.66 -7.88 1.68
C ARG A 45 3.37 -7.27 2.90
N MET A 46 3.40 -5.95 2.98
CA MET A 46 4.02 -5.23 4.09
C MET A 46 3.22 -5.42 5.38
N GLN A 47 1.90 -5.26 5.33
CA GLN A 47 1.01 -5.42 6.48
C GLN A 47 1.04 -6.85 7.05
N MET A 48 1.15 -7.84 6.18
CA MET A 48 1.19 -9.26 6.54
C MET A 48 2.61 -9.80 6.73
N HIS A 49 3.63 -8.95 6.73
CA HIS A 49 5.04 -9.30 6.92
C HIS A 49 5.52 -10.45 6.00
N VAL A 50 5.00 -10.49 4.78
CA VAL A 50 5.45 -11.46 3.78
C VAL A 50 6.93 -11.25 3.49
N PRO A 51 7.77 -12.30 3.55
CA PRO A 51 9.20 -12.18 3.28
C PRO A 51 9.46 -11.52 1.92
N ALA A 52 10.42 -10.59 1.87
CA ALA A 52 10.69 -9.79 0.66
C ALA A 52 11.08 -10.65 -0.57
N GLY A 53 11.69 -11.82 -0.34
CA GLY A 53 12.09 -12.76 -1.40
C GLY A 53 10.97 -13.68 -1.87
N ALA A 54 9.88 -13.82 -1.11
CA ALA A 54 8.80 -14.75 -1.43
C ALA A 54 8.03 -14.29 -2.67
N LYS A 55 7.84 -15.18 -3.60
CA LYS A 55 6.90 -15.03 -4.72
C LYS A 55 5.57 -15.65 -4.32
N ILE A 56 4.48 -14.96 -4.60
CA ILE A 56 3.14 -15.34 -4.17
C ILE A 56 2.32 -15.67 -5.39
N LEU A 57 1.54 -16.74 -5.30
CA LEU A 57 0.43 -17.00 -6.20
C LEU A 57 -0.61 -15.87 -6.03
N MET A 58 -1.15 -15.38 -7.11
CA MET A 58 -2.27 -14.45 -7.10
C MET A 58 -3.51 -15.11 -7.73
N LEU A 59 -4.62 -15.00 -7.04
CA LEU A 59 -5.91 -15.51 -7.49
C LEU A 59 -6.77 -14.36 -8.02
N VAL A 60 -7.61 -14.62 -9.01
CA VAL A 60 -8.60 -13.65 -9.51
C VAL A 60 -9.97 -14.33 -9.63
N THR A 61 -10.99 -13.68 -9.04
CA THR A 61 -12.39 -14.16 -9.14
C THR A 61 -13.16 -13.41 -10.21
N ALA A 62 -12.93 -12.10 -10.34
CA ALA A 62 -13.59 -11.25 -11.30
C ALA A 62 -12.59 -10.27 -11.90
N MET A 63 -12.66 -10.12 -13.22
CA MET A 63 -11.85 -9.16 -13.97
C MET A 63 -12.65 -8.74 -15.19
N ASP A 64 -12.87 -7.44 -15.36
CA ASP A 64 -13.51 -6.93 -16.55
C ASP A 64 -12.57 -7.01 -17.78
N LYS A 65 -13.12 -6.75 -18.96
CA LYS A 65 -12.37 -6.87 -20.22
C LYS A 65 -11.19 -5.89 -20.27
N GLN A 66 -11.36 -4.68 -19.75
CA GLN A 66 -10.31 -3.65 -19.78
C GLN A 66 -9.17 -4.04 -18.85
N SER A 67 -9.48 -4.43 -17.61
CA SER A 67 -8.50 -4.90 -16.64
C SER A 67 -7.74 -6.13 -17.12
N SER A 68 -8.44 -7.08 -17.79
CA SER A 68 -7.80 -8.26 -18.39
C SER A 68 -6.80 -7.87 -19.48
N GLN A 69 -7.16 -6.96 -20.37
CA GLN A 69 -6.24 -6.47 -21.42
C GLN A 69 -5.05 -5.72 -20.81
N THR A 70 -5.27 -4.91 -19.78
CA THR A 70 -4.22 -4.20 -19.06
C THR A 70 -3.27 -5.18 -18.38
N TRP A 71 -3.81 -6.23 -17.73
CA TRP A 71 -3.01 -7.29 -17.15
C TRP A 71 -2.14 -7.99 -18.20
N ASP A 72 -2.75 -8.45 -19.31
CA ASP A 72 -2.05 -9.21 -20.35
C ASP A 72 -0.87 -8.44 -20.96
N ARG A 73 -1.02 -7.13 -21.13
CA ARG A 73 0.06 -6.26 -21.64
C ARG A 73 1.16 -6.02 -20.64
N ASN A 74 0.83 -5.98 -19.34
CA ASN A 74 1.74 -5.57 -18.27
C ASN A 74 2.11 -6.70 -17.31
N GLU A 75 1.74 -7.94 -17.60
CA GLU A 75 1.92 -9.11 -16.73
C GLU A 75 3.36 -9.22 -16.20
N VAL A 76 4.34 -9.14 -17.09
CA VAL A 76 5.76 -9.25 -16.74
C VAL A 76 6.19 -8.17 -15.76
N LEU A 77 5.72 -6.94 -15.97
CA LEU A 77 6.02 -5.79 -15.11
C LEU A 77 5.40 -5.98 -13.72
N ILE A 78 4.12 -6.32 -13.68
CA ILE A 78 3.37 -6.54 -12.42
C ILE A 78 4.00 -7.68 -11.63
N LYS A 79 4.21 -8.83 -12.25
CA LYS A 79 4.84 -10.00 -11.60
C LYS A 79 6.21 -9.67 -11.02
N LYS A 80 7.03 -8.93 -11.76
CA LYS A 80 8.36 -8.54 -11.31
C LYS A 80 8.31 -7.55 -10.14
N LEU A 81 7.48 -6.51 -10.23
CA LEU A 81 7.44 -5.41 -9.25
C LEU A 81 6.66 -5.76 -8.00
N ALA A 82 5.60 -6.57 -8.11
CA ALA A 82 4.80 -7.03 -6.98
C ALA A 82 5.27 -8.37 -6.39
N ARG A 83 6.27 -9.01 -7.00
CA ARG A 83 6.76 -10.33 -6.60
C ARG A 83 5.66 -11.40 -6.64
N ILE A 84 4.89 -11.41 -7.73
CA ILE A 84 3.89 -12.44 -8.02
C ILE A 84 4.52 -13.54 -8.86
N ASP A 85 4.23 -14.78 -8.53
CA ASP A 85 4.69 -15.93 -9.30
C ASP A 85 3.83 -16.10 -10.55
N HIS A 86 2.55 -16.34 -10.38
CA HIS A 86 1.57 -16.44 -11.47
C HIS A 86 0.17 -16.03 -11.00
N LEU A 87 -0.73 -15.81 -11.97
CA LEU A 87 -2.14 -15.50 -11.75
C LEU A 87 -2.99 -16.70 -12.11
N GLU A 88 -3.89 -17.11 -11.21
CA GLU A 88 -4.86 -18.17 -11.44
C GLU A 88 -6.29 -17.65 -11.33
N LYS A 89 -7.18 -18.13 -12.18
CA LYS A 89 -8.62 -17.86 -12.08
C LYS A 89 -9.27 -18.85 -11.14
N THR A 90 -10.09 -18.34 -10.22
CA THR A 90 -10.85 -19.14 -9.27
C THR A 90 -12.29 -18.66 -9.20
N PRO A 91 -13.27 -19.53 -8.98
CA PRO A 91 -14.66 -19.12 -8.80
C PRO A 91 -14.89 -18.37 -7.48
N SER A 92 -14.08 -18.66 -6.47
CA SER A 92 -14.14 -18.00 -5.15
C SER A 92 -12.77 -18.06 -4.49
N PHE A 93 -12.48 -17.10 -3.62
CA PHE A 93 -11.25 -17.12 -2.84
C PHE A 93 -11.33 -18.23 -1.77
N PRO A 94 -10.28 -19.06 -1.64
CA PRO A 94 -10.20 -20.01 -0.54
C PRO A 94 -10.03 -19.29 0.79
N LYS A 95 -10.28 -19.99 1.90
CA LYS A 95 -9.89 -19.52 3.23
C LYS A 95 -8.38 -19.29 3.25
N GLY A 96 -7.94 -18.31 4.02
CA GLY A 96 -6.53 -17.98 4.09
C GLY A 96 -6.03 -17.05 2.96
N CYS A 97 -6.93 -16.40 2.26
CA CYS A 97 -6.64 -15.48 1.18
C CYS A 97 -6.84 -14.03 1.64
N ALA A 98 -5.80 -13.21 1.57
CA ALA A 98 -5.97 -11.76 1.72
C ALA A 98 -6.54 -11.17 0.42
N THR A 99 -7.71 -10.54 0.50
CA THR A 99 -8.39 -9.97 -0.66
C THR A 99 -7.95 -8.53 -0.91
N LEU A 100 -7.84 -8.17 -2.17
CA LEU A 100 -7.59 -6.80 -2.63
C LEU A 100 -8.45 -6.49 -3.86
N THR A 101 -8.85 -5.24 -3.99
CA THR A 101 -9.73 -4.80 -5.08
C THR A 101 -9.15 -3.56 -5.74
N VAL A 102 -9.10 -3.60 -7.06
CA VAL A 102 -8.82 -2.43 -7.90
C VAL A 102 -9.99 -2.21 -8.86
N PRO A 103 -10.12 -1.04 -9.49
CA PRO A 103 -11.19 -0.81 -10.46
C PRO A 103 -11.27 -1.93 -11.51
N GLY A 104 -12.44 -2.57 -11.60
CA GLY A 104 -12.71 -3.64 -12.56
C GLY A 104 -12.14 -5.02 -12.24
N ALA A 105 -11.46 -5.23 -11.09
CA ALA A 105 -10.90 -6.52 -10.75
C ALA A 105 -10.83 -6.78 -9.23
N SER A 106 -11.01 -8.05 -8.84
CA SER A 106 -10.86 -8.52 -7.47
C SER A 106 -9.86 -9.68 -7.45
N PHE A 107 -8.85 -9.53 -6.59
CA PHE A 107 -7.75 -10.49 -6.46
C PHE A 107 -7.64 -11.02 -5.04
N GLY A 108 -6.99 -12.17 -4.90
CA GLY A 108 -6.68 -12.79 -3.61
C GLY A 108 -5.23 -13.27 -3.57
N LEU A 109 -4.59 -13.09 -2.42
CA LEU A 109 -3.26 -13.59 -2.14
C LEU A 109 -3.38 -14.69 -1.09
N PRO A 110 -3.17 -15.98 -1.43
CA PRO A 110 -3.17 -17.07 -0.47
C PRO A 110 -1.88 -17.00 0.37
N LEU A 111 -1.98 -16.47 1.56
CA LEU A 111 -0.84 -16.20 2.45
C LEU A 111 -0.73 -17.20 3.60
N ALA A 112 -1.73 -18.05 3.82
CA ALA A 112 -1.79 -18.99 4.95
C ALA A 112 -0.55 -19.91 5.04
N ASP A 113 0.01 -20.32 3.91
CA ASP A 113 1.18 -21.19 3.87
C ASP A 113 2.53 -20.43 3.86
N ILE A 114 2.49 -19.09 3.80
CA ILE A 114 3.67 -18.24 3.64
C ILE A 114 4.03 -17.52 4.94
N ILE A 115 3.03 -17.25 5.76
CA ILE A 115 3.16 -16.54 7.04
C ILE A 115 2.72 -17.44 8.20
N ASP A 116 3.46 -17.37 9.30
CA ASP A 116 2.96 -17.93 10.57
C ASP A 116 1.90 -16.99 11.15
N ILE A 117 0.64 -17.33 10.89
CA ILE A 117 -0.51 -16.52 11.31
C ILE A 117 -0.56 -16.35 12.83
N CYS A 118 -0.19 -17.40 13.58
CA CYS A 118 -0.20 -17.36 15.03
C CYS A 118 0.87 -16.43 15.58
N GLU A 119 2.08 -16.49 15.04
CA GLU A 119 3.20 -15.61 15.43
C GLU A 119 2.89 -14.15 15.06
N GLU A 120 2.41 -13.91 13.84
CA GLU A 120 2.11 -12.57 13.37
C GLU A 120 0.95 -11.93 14.14
N ARG A 121 -0.09 -12.71 14.47
CA ARG A 121 -1.17 -12.26 15.34
C ARG A 121 -0.67 -11.84 16.71
N ALA A 122 0.18 -12.67 17.34
CA ALA A 122 0.75 -12.37 18.65
C ALA A 122 1.63 -11.10 18.60
N ARG A 123 2.37 -10.91 17.52
CA ARG A 123 3.20 -9.72 17.28
C ARG A 123 2.36 -8.46 17.15
N LEU A 124 1.31 -8.48 16.32
CA LEU A 124 0.40 -7.35 16.13
C LEU A 124 -0.34 -6.99 17.43
N GLN A 125 -0.82 -8.00 18.17
CA GLN A 125 -1.48 -7.77 19.46
C GLN A 125 -0.55 -7.08 20.46
N LYS A 126 0.70 -7.54 20.57
CA LYS A 126 1.71 -6.90 21.44
C LYS A 126 1.99 -5.45 21.04
N SER A 127 2.03 -5.18 19.75
CA SER A 127 2.23 -3.81 19.22
C SER A 127 1.04 -2.91 19.52
N LEU A 128 -0.19 -3.42 19.36
CA LEU A 128 -1.42 -2.71 19.72
C LEU A 128 -1.49 -2.39 21.22
N ASP A 129 -1.09 -3.32 22.08
CA ASP A 129 -1.07 -3.10 23.53
C ASP A 129 -0.08 -2.00 23.94
N LYS A 130 1.08 -1.94 23.26
CA LYS A 130 2.07 -0.88 23.46
C LYS A 130 1.52 0.47 22.99
N LEU A 131 0.98 0.50 21.79
CA LEU A 131 0.42 1.71 21.18
C LEU A 131 -0.77 2.24 21.99
N GLY A 132 -1.62 1.35 22.52
CA GLY A 132 -2.73 1.71 23.40
C GLY A 132 -2.28 2.43 24.68
N LYS A 133 -1.15 2.02 25.27
CA LYS A 133 -0.55 2.71 26.42
C LYS A 133 -0.04 4.11 26.04
N GLU A 134 0.62 4.24 24.89
CA GLU A 134 1.09 5.54 24.37
C GLU A 134 -0.08 6.49 24.10
N LEU A 135 -1.13 6.01 23.44
CA LEU A 135 -2.38 6.76 23.19
C LEU A 135 -3.06 7.18 24.49
N GLY A 136 -3.11 6.29 25.47
CA GLY A 136 -3.64 6.61 26.81
C GLY A 136 -2.88 7.76 27.46
N GLY A 137 -1.56 7.77 27.35
CA GLY A 137 -0.71 8.84 27.85
C GLY A 137 -0.95 10.19 27.14
N LEU A 138 -1.02 10.19 25.79
CA LEU A 138 -1.27 11.37 24.98
C LEU A 138 -2.68 11.95 25.25
N ARG A 139 -3.69 11.09 25.25
CA ARG A 139 -5.08 11.49 25.60
C ARG A 139 -5.19 12.04 27.01
N GLY A 140 -4.47 11.43 27.97
CA GLY A 140 -4.41 11.91 29.37
C GLY A 140 -3.80 13.30 29.49
N ARG A 141 -2.70 13.57 28.75
CA ARG A 141 -2.08 14.90 28.71
C ARG A 141 -3.03 15.95 28.14
N LEU A 142 -3.68 15.67 27.02
CA LEU A 142 -4.61 16.60 26.35
C LEU A 142 -5.93 16.78 27.12
N LYS A 143 -6.32 15.85 27.99
CA LYS A 143 -7.47 15.99 28.90
C LYS A 143 -7.13 16.83 30.14
N ASN A 144 -5.86 17.03 30.45
CA ASN A 144 -5.46 17.81 31.63
C ASN A 144 -5.51 19.32 31.36
N PRO A 145 -6.44 20.07 32.00
CA PRO A 145 -6.56 21.53 31.77
C PRO A 145 -5.31 22.29 32.14
N LYS A 146 -4.57 21.83 33.17
CA LYS A 146 -3.31 22.45 33.58
C LYS A 146 -2.26 22.36 32.48
N PHE A 147 -2.16 21.22 31.77
CA PHE A 147 -1.24 21.06 30.67
C PHE A 147 -1.58 22.01 29.52
N ILE A 148 -2.85 22.13 29.16
CA ILE A 148 -3.30 22.96 28.03
C ILE A 148 -3.03 24.47 28.32
N VAL A 149 -3.17 24.88 29.57
CA VAL A 149 -3.01 26.33 29.97
C VAL A 149 -1.54 26.68 30.21
N SER A 150 -0.73 25.76 30.73
CA SER A 150 0.64 26.05 31.15
C SER A 150 1.72 25.65 30.11
N ALA A 151 1.40 24.77 29.18
CA ALA A 151 2.37 24.36 28.15
C ALA A 151 2.39 25.38 27.00
N PRO A 152 3.55 25.59 26.35
CA PRO A 152 3.63 26.38 25.12
C PRO A 152 2.69 25.80 24.04
N GLU A 153 2.11 26.70 23.23
CA GLU A 153 1.15 26.30 22.19
C GLU A 153 1.71 25.28 21.20
N ASP A 154 2.98 25.41 20.83
CA ASP A 154 3.69 24.49 19.96
C ASP A 154 3.70 23.06 20.52
N VAL A 155 3.92 22.90 21.84
CA VAL A 155 3.94 21.59 22.51
C VAL A 155 2.56 20.95 22.54
N VAL A 156 1.52 21.77 22.73
CA VAL A 156 0.13 21.30 22.69
C VAL A 156 -0.24 20.83 21.28
N ASN A 157 0.14 21.59 20.26
CA ASN A 157 -0.13 21.25 18.85
C ASN A 157 0.67 20.04 18.42
N GLU A 158 1.93 19.90 18.81
CA GLU A 158 2.72 18.69 18.58
C GLU A 158 2.10 17.46 19.23
N THR A 159 1.62 17.59 20.48
CA THR A 159 0.93 16.49 21.18
C THR A 159 -0.35 16.06 20.46
N ARG A 160 -1.10 17.00 19.88
CA ARG A 160 -2.30 16.69 19.07
C ARG A 160 -1.94 15.98 17.77
N SER A 161 -0.90 16.46 17.08
CA SER A 161 -0.42 15.85 15.84
C SER A 161 0.09 14.43 16.08
N ASN A 162 0.83 14.23 17.16
CA ASN A 162 1.30 12.91 17.58
C ASN A 162 0.13 11.99 17.94
N LEU A 163 -0.90 12.48 18.61
CA LEU A 163 -2.10 11.69 18.90
C LEU A 163 -2.78 11.22 17.62
N ALA A 164 -3.00 12.12 16.66
CA ALA A 164 -3.65 11.78 15.40
C ALA A 164 -2.85 10.73 14.61
N LEU A 165 -1.53 10.89 14.53
CA LEU A 165 -0.65 9.93 13.87
C LEU A 165 -0.73 8.54 14.52
N ARG A 166 -0.71 8.48 15.86
CA ARG A 166 -0.81 7.21 16.61
C ARG A 166 -2.18 6.56 16.52
N GLU A 167 -3.24 7.35 16.41
CA GLU A 167 -4.60 6.83 16.17
C GLU A 167 -4.72 6.21 14.77
N GLU A 168 -4.08 6.80 13.76
CA GLU A 168 -4.00 6.22 12.42
C GLU A 168 -3.20 4.91 12.41
N GLU A 169 -2.05 4.86 13.09
CA GLU A 169 -1.27 3.63 13.25
C GLU A 169 -2.09 2.52 13.94
N GLU A 170 -2.86 2.87 14.99
CA GLU A 170 -3.75 1.92 15.67
C GLU A 170 -4.80 1.35 14.71
N ALA A 171 -5.43 2.20 13.90
CA ALA A 171 -6.42 1.78 12.93
C ALA A 171 -5.83 0.84 11.87
N GLN A 172 -4.63 1.13 11.38
CA GLN A 172 -3.93 0.29 10.40
C GLN A 172 -3.57 -1.09 11.00
N MET A 173 -3.07 -1.13 12.24
CA MET A 173 -2.75 -2.39 12.93
C MET A 173 -4.00 -3.23 13.22
N ARG A 174 -5.12 -2.59 13.59
CA ARG A 174 -6.40 -3.29 13.79
C ARG A 174 -6.94 -3.86 12.49
N ALA A 175 -6.82 -3.13 11.39
CA ALA A 175 -7.21 -3.61 10.07
C ALA A 175 -6.36 -4.83 9.63
N ALA A 176 -5.04 -4.79 9.90
CA ALA A 176 -4.16 -5.91 9.64
C ALA A 176 -4.54 -7.15 10.48
N LEU A 177 -4.86 -6.95 11.78
CA LEU A 177 -5.31 -8.05 12.65
C LEU A 177 -6.62 -8.67 12.15
N GLY A 178 -7.60 -7.84 11.72
CA GLY A 178 -8.86 -8.32 11.14
C GLY A 178 -8.63 -9.16 9.88
N ARG A 179 -7.71 -8.72 9.00
CA ARG A 179 -7.34 -9.52 7.81
C ARG A 179 -6.71 -10.87 8.17
N LEU A 180 -5.89 -10.93 9.24
CA LEU A 180 -5.34 -12.21 9.72
C LEU A 180 -6.41 -13.14 10.26
N GLU A 181 -7.45 -12.59 10.88
CA GLU A 181 -8.60 -13.39 11.38
C GLU A 181 -9.43 -13.97 10.24
N GLU A 182 -9.51 -13.30 9.10
CA GLU A 182 -10.14 -13.81 7.88
C GLU A 182 -9.34 -14.95 7.23
N LEU A 183 -8.04 -15.10 7.56
CA LEU A 183 -7.17 -16.14 7.03
C LEU A 183 -7.29 -17.47 7.80
N VAL A 184 -7.95 -17.50 8.94
CA VAL A 184 -8.13 -18.68 9.78
C VAL A 184 -9.52 -19.30 9.56
#